data_6dd295f589e6f23ec41be03ead7ac804
#
_entry.id   6dd295f589e6f23ec41be03ead7ac804
#
_cell.length_a   1.000
_cell.length_b   1.000
_cell.length_c   1.000
_cell.angle_alpha   90.00
_cell.angle_beta   90.00
_cell.angle_gamma   90.00
#
_symmetry.space_group_name_H-M   'P 1'
#
loop_
_entity.id
_entity.type
_entity.pdbx_description
1 polymer ?
#
loop_
_entity_poly.entity_id
_entity_poly.type
_entity_poly.pdbx_seq_one_letter_code
_entity_poly.pdbx_strand_id
1 'polypeptide(L)'
;MEIRRHLAARGVGEGVVDQAVVALEEQGYLDDARYARRFAEDRRTLDSWGAERIEQRLLAVGVAPEVVAEAIAVQPPGAELDLAIALLRRRFPAPPEDDRERNRALGLLVRRGYDPEVAHDAIRALGRGT
;
A
#
# COMPACT_ATOMS: atom_id res chain seq x y z
N MET A 1 -23.48 -3.35 4.06
CA MET A 1 -23.29 -3.16 2.60
C MET A 1 -24.53 -2.62 1.97
N GLU A 2 -24.39 -1.57 1.20
CA GLU A 2 -25.50 -0.91 0.51
C GLU A 2 -26.19 -1.80 -0.50
N ILE A 3 -25.46 -2.73 -1.13
CA ILE A 3 -26.01 -3.66 -2.11
C ILE A 3 -27.11 -4.51 -1.50
N ARG A 4 -26.89 -5.06 -0.31
CA ARG A 4 -27.90 -5.88 0.38
C ARG A 4 -29.18 -5.08 0.64
N ARG A 5 -29.04 -3.86 1.14
CA ARG A 5 -30.15 -2.98 1.43
C ARG A 5 -30.92 -2.62 0.17
N HIS A 6 -30.19 -2.33 -0.88
CA HIS A 6 -30.76 -1.96 -2.19
C HIS A 6 -31.59 -3.10 -2.81
N LEU A 7 -31.08 -4.32 -2.79
CA LEU A 7 -31.79 -5.48 -3.31
C LEU A 7 -33.04 -5.81 -2.50
N ALA A 8 -32.96 -5.72 -1.18
CA ALA A 8 -34.11 -5.92 -0.31
C ALA A 8 -35.22 -4.92 -0.59
N ALA A 9 -34.87 -3.64 -0.84
CA ALA A 9 -35.80 -2.57 -1.14
C ALA A 9 -36.57 -2.79 -2.45
N ARG A 10 -36.06 -3.63 -3.36
CA ARG A 10 -36.72 -3.95 -4.62
C ARG A 10 -37.75 -5.07 -4.50
N GLY A 11 -37.97 -5.62 -3.30
CA GLY A 11 -38.98 -6.65 -3.08
C GLY A 11 -38.62 -8.02 -3.62
N VAL A 12 -37.34 -8.31 -3.80
CA VAL A 12 -36.86 -9.63 -4.19
C VAL A 12 -37.04 -10.61 -3.03
N GLY A 13 -37.40 -11.86 -3.31
CA GLY A 13 -37.61 -12.89 -2.29
C GLY A 13 -36.36 -13.09 -1.44
N GLU A 14 -36.55 -13.35 -0.15
CA GLU A 14 -35.48 -13.37 0.84
C GLU A 14 -34.32 -14.34 0.48
N GLY A 15 -34.63 -15.58 0.09
CA GLY A 15 -33.61 -16.56 -0.29
C GLY A 15 -32.84 -16.15 -1.54
N VAL A 16 -33.54 -15.57 -2.52
CA VAL A 16 -32.91 -15.06 -3.75
C VAL A 16 -32.05 -13.86 -3.45
N VAL A 17 -32.50 -12.96 -2.59
CA VAL A 17 -31.73 -11.79 -2.17
C VAL A 17 -30.43 -12.23 -1.51
N ASP A 18 -30.47 -13.21 -0.61
CA ASP A 18 -29.27 -13.69 0.09
C ASP A 18 -28.26 -14.28 -0.87
N GLN A 19 -28.70 -15.11 -1.82
CA GLN A 19 -27.79 -15.68 -2.82
C GLN A 19 -27.20 -14.63 -3.74
N ALA A 20 -28.01 -13.68 -4.18
CA ALA A 20 -27.56 -12.59 -5.04
C ALA A 20 -26.57 -11.68 -4.31
N VAL A 21 -26.84 -11.38 -3.03
CA VAL A 21 -25.95 -10.54 -2.23
C VAL A 21 -24.60 -11.23 -2.02
N VAL A 22 -24.60 -12.53 -1.70
CA VAL A 22 -23.34 -13.29 -1.54
C VAL A 22 -22.53 -13.24 -2.83
N ALA A 23 -23.16 -13.50 -3.98
CA ALA A 23 -22.46 -13.49 -5.25
C ALA A 23 -21.91 -12.09 -5.59
N LEU A 24 -22.67 -11.03 -5.32
CA LEU A 24 -22.22 -9.66 -5.56
C LEU A 24 -21.11 -9.25 -4.60
N GLU A 25 -21.20 -9.66 -3.35
CA GLU A 25 -20.16 -9.38 -2.36
C GLU A 25 -18.84 -10.07 -2.71
N GLU A 26 -18.91 -11.33 -3.16
CA GLU A 26 -17.74 -12.06 -3.60
C GLU A 26 -17.08 -11.40 -4.82
N GLN A 27 -17.89 -11.00 -5.78
CA GLN A 27 -17.39 -10.32 -6.97
C GLN A 27 -16.77 -8.97 -6.60
N GLY A 28 -17.42 -8.22 -5.73
CA GLY A 28 -16.91 -6.94 -5.24
C GLY A 28 -15.60 -7.11 -4.49
N TYR A 29 -15.48 -8.15 -3.68
CA TYR A 29 -14.24 -8.46 -2.97
C TYR A 29 -13.11 -8.76 -3.95
N LEU A 30 -13.37 -9.60 -4.96
CA LEU A 30 -12.38 -9.97 -5.96
C LEU A 30 -11.92 -8.76 -6.77
N ASP A 31 -12.86 -7.89 -7.13
CA ASP A 31 -12.55 -6.67 -7.88
C ASP A 31 -11.71 -5.71 -7.05
N ASP A 32 -12.07 -5.53 -5.78
CA ASP A 32 -11.32 -4.67 -4.86
C ASP A 32 -9.92 -5.22 -4.60
N ALA A 33 -9.79 -6.54 -4.43
CA ALA A 33 -8.50 -7.18 -4.23
C ALA A 33 -7.59 -6.99 -5.44
N ARG A 34 -8.13 -7.16 -6.64
CA ARG A 34 -7.40 -6.94 -7.88
C ARG A 34 -6.95 -5.50 -8.02
N TYR A 35 -7.89 -4.57 -7.78
CA TYR A 35 -7.60 -3.13 -7.83
C TYR A 35 -6.49 -2.76 -6.84
N ALA A 36 -6.62 -3.22 -5.59
CA ALA A 36 -5.68 -2.88 -4.55
C ALA A 36 -4.26 -3.39 -4.84
N ARG A 37 -4.15 -4.62 -5.33
CA ARG A 37 -2.86 -5.20 -5.72
C ARG A 37 -2.21 -4.44 -6.85
N ARG A 38 -2.98 -4.11 -7.87
CA ARG A 38 -2.50 -3.36 -9.03
C ARG A 38 -2.07 -1.96 -8.61
N PHE A 39 -2.87 -1.30 -7.79
CA PHE A 39 -2.54 0.03 -7.29
C PHE A 39 -1.24 -0.01 -6.49
N ALA A 40 -1.10 -0.98 -5.58
CA ALA A 40 0.10 -1.11 -4.76
C ALA A 40 1.35 -1.33 -5.64
N GLU A 41 1.26 -2.24 -6.59
CA GLU A 41 2.36 -2.54 -7.51
C GLU A 41 2.75 -1.32 -8.32
N ASP A 42 1.78 -0.62 -8.89
CA ASP A 42 2.03 0.57 -9.70
C ASP A 42 2.66 1.69 -8.89
N ARG A 43 2.18 1.92 -7.66
CA ARG A 43 2.74 2.99 -6.83
C ARG A 43 4.15 2.67 -6.38
N ARG A 44 4.44 1.41 -6.10
CA ARG A 44 5.80 0.99 -5.77
C ARG A 44 6.75 1.16 -6.95
N THR A 45 6.32 0.71 -8.10
CA THR A 45 7.15 0.69 -9.32
C THR A 45 7.33 2.08 -9.92
N LEU A 46 6.24 2.83 -10.03
CA LEU A 46 6.24 4.12 -10.73
C LEU A 46 6.60 5.29 -9.84
N ASP A 47 6.16 5.27 -8.58
CA ASP A 47 6.31 6.41 -7.68
C ASP A 47 7.19 6.16 -6.48
N SER A 48 7.65 4.92 -6.31
CA SER A 48 8.47 4.51 -5.16
C SER A 48 7.77 4.79 -3.82
N TRP A 49 6.46 4.57 -3.77
CA TRP A 49 5.72 4.71 -2.52
C TRP A 49 6.02 3.54 -1.57
N GLY A 50 6.12 3.84 -0.29
CA GLY A 50 6.17 2.83 0.75
C GLY A 50 4.76 2.35 1.14
N ALA A 51 4.73 1.31 1.95
CA ALA A 51 3.49 0.64 2.34
C ALA A 51 2.49 1.57 3.04
N GLU A 52 2.95 2.46 3.90
CA GLU A 52 2.05 3.32 4.66
C GLU A 52 1.27 4.28 3.77
N ARG A 53 1.90 4.83 2.75
CA ARG A 53 1.23 5.74 1.83
C ARG A 53 0.22 5.00 0.96
N ILE A 54 0.58 3.81 0.50
CA ILE A 54 -0.34 2.96 -0.27
C ILE A 54 -1.56 2.60 0.58
N GLU A 55 -1.33 2.17 1.83
CA GLU A 55 -2.40 1.84 2.76
C GLU A 55 -3.35 3.00 2.96
N GLN A 56 -2.83 4.17 3.29
CA GLN A 56 -3.63 5.36 3.53
C GLN A 56 -4.48 5.71 2.31
N ARG A 57 -3.91 5.63 1.13
CA ARG A 57 -4.64 5.97 -0.10
C ARG A 57 -5.75 4.98 -0.39
N LEU A 58 -5.48 3.68 -0.25
CA LEU A 58 -6.49 2.65 -0.49
C LEU A 58 -7.65 2.75 0.52
N LEU A 59 -7.32 2.98 1.79
CA LEU A 59 -8.35 3.19 2.80
C LEU A 59 -9.18 4.43 2.50
N ALA A 60 -8.54 5.50 2.04
CA ALA A 60 -9.22 6.76 1.73
C ALA A 60 -10.21 6.60 0.57
N VAL A 61 -9.95 5.73 -0.38
CA VAL A 61 -10.88 5.50 -1.49
C VAL A 61 -11.91 4.39 -1.18
N GLY A 62 -11.91 3.88 0.05
CA GLY A 62 -12.96 2.97 0.53
C GLY A 62 -12.68 1.49 0.43
N VAL A 63 -11.43 1.09 0.14
CA VAL A 63 -11.08 -0.34 0.14
C VAL A 63 -11.06 -0.85 1.59
N ALA A 64 -11.62 -2.03 1.83
CA ALA A 64 -11.70 -2.60 3.16
C ALA A 64 -10.30 -2.88 3.74
N PRO A 65 -10.09 -2.66 5.04
CA PRO A 65 -8.78 -2.83 5.66
C PRO A 65 -8.13 -4.19 5.43
N GLU A 66 -8.88 -5.27 5.45
CA GLU A 66 -8.35 -6.63 5.21
C GLU A 66 -7.88 -6.82 3.77
N VAL A 67 -8.55 -6.18 2.82
CA VAL A 67 -8.15 -6.20 1.41
C VAL A 67 -6.87 -5.39 1.22
N VAL A 68 -6.78 -4.24 1.88
CA VAL A 68 -5.58 -3.40 1.86
C VAL A 68 -4.39 -4.16 2.43
N ALA A 69 -4.56 -4.81 3.59
CA ALA A 69 -3.50 -5.57 4.23
C ALA A 69 -2.98 -6.70 3.33
N GLU A 70 -3.87 -7.43 2.67
CA GLU A 70 -3.48 -8.46 1.73
C GLU A 70 -2.69 -7.91 0.55
N ALA A 71 -3.12 -6.79 -0.01
CA ALA A 71 -2.45 -6.18 -1.15
C ALA A 71 -1.03 -5.71 -0.79
N ILE A 72 -0.87 -5.16 0.41
CA ILE A 72 0.43 -4.68 0.88
C ILE A 72 1.37 -5.84 1.17
N ALA A 73 0.84 -6.95 1.67
CA ALA A 73 1.64 -8.12 2.03
C ALA A 73 2.19 -8.89 0.82
N VAL A 74 1.69 -8.61 -0.39
CA VAL A 74 2.14 -9.30 -1.60
C VAL A 74 3.46 -8.71 -2.08
N GLN A 75 4.53 -9.06 -1.38
CA GLN A 75 5.89 -8.79 -1.84
C GLN A 75 6.86 -9.61 -0.99
N PRO A 76 8.07 -9.90 -1.52
CA PRO A 76 9.06 -10.67 -0.77
C PRO A 76 9.54 -9.95 0.48
N PRO A 77 9.99 -10.69 1.50
CA PRO A 77 10.61 -10.06 2.67
C PRO A 77 11.78 -9.17 2.24
N GLY A 78 11.87 -8.00 2.85
CA GLY A 78 12.95 -7.06 2.55
C GLY A 78 12.71 -6.19 1.32
N ALA A 79 11.63 -6.41 0.57
CA ALA A 79 11.35 -5.63 -0.63
C ALA A 79 11.17 -4.14 -0.32
N GLU A 80 10.53 -3.83 0.79
CA GLU A 80 10.30 -2.44 1.21
C GLU A 80 11.64 -1.73 1.48
N LEU A 81 12.55 -2.41 2.17
CA LEU A 81 13.89 -1.87 2.42
C LEU A 81 14.65 -1.65 1.11
N ASP A 82 14.60 -2.62 0.21
CA ASP A 82 15.28 -2.52 -1.08
C ASP A 82 14.77 -1.33 -1.89
N LEU A 83 13.46 -1.11 -1.90
CA LEU A 83 12.87 0.04 -2.59
C LEU A 83 13.31 1.36 -1.97
N ALA A 84 13.36 1.42 -0.64
CA ALA A 84 13.82 2.61 0.07
C ALA A 84 15.27 2.93 -0.28
N ILE A 85 16.14 1.93 -0.27
CA ILE A 85 17.55 2.09 -0.63
C ILE A 85 17.69 2.57 -2.08
N ALA A 86 16.95 1.97 -3.00
CA ALA A 86 16.98 2.35 -4.41
C ALA A 86 16.55 3.80 -4.60
N LEU A 87 15.51 4.23 -3.89
CA LEU A 87 15.05 5.60 -3.94
C LEU A 87 16.12 6.57 -3.44
N LEU A 88 16.76 6.25 -2.32
CA LEU A 88 17.84 7.09 -1.79
C LEU A 88 19.00 7.22 -2.76
N ARG A 89 19.40 6.11 -3.40
CA ARG A 89 20.49 6.13 -4.37
C ARG A 89 20.20 7.00 -5.58
N ARG A 90 18.94 7.06 -5.98
CA ARG A 90 18.55 7.92 -7.11
C ARG A 90 18.53 9.40 -6.73
N ARG A 91 18.23 9.71 -5.49
CA ARG A 91 18.02 11.09 -5.05
C ARG A 91 19.24 11.72 -4.40
N PHE A 92 20.16 10.92 -3.89
CA PHE A 92 21.36 11.39 -3.22
C PHE A 92 22.59 10.75 -3.86
N PRO A 93 23.53 11.57 -4.41
CA PRO A 93 24.70 11.02 -5.10
C PRO A 93 25.71 10.36 -4.18
N ALA A 94 25.66 10.66 -2.89
CA ALA A 94 26.55 10.10 -1.89
C ALA A 94 25.77 9.84 -0.60
N PRO A 95 26.25 8.91 0.26
CA PRO A 95 25.63 8.68 1.56
C PRO A 95 25.62 9.95 2.40
N PRO A 96 24.59 10.14 3.25
CA PRO A 96 24.54 11.28 4.15
C PRO A 96 25.75 11.32 5.08
N GLU A 97 26.36 12.46 5.20
CA GLU A 97 27.57 12.65 6.02
C GLU A 97 27.28 13.27 7.38
N ASP A 98 26.17 13.98 7.52
CA ASP A 98 25.82 14.66 8.78
C ASP A 98 24.34 14.50 9.10
N ASP A 99 23.94 15.00 10.25
CA ASP A 99 22.56 14.88 10.73
C ASP A 99 21.57 15.61 9.82
N ARG A 100 21.97 16.73 9.25
CA ARG A 100 21.11 17.50 8.34
C ARG A 100 20.77 16.67 7.10
N GLU A 101 21.76 16.05 6.50
CA GLU A 101 21.57 15.20 5.33
C GLU A 101 20.77 13.95 5.67
N ARG A 102 21.04 13.33 6.84
CA ARG A 102 20.26 12.18 7.29
C ARG A 102 18.81 12.55 7.50
N ASN A 103 18.53 13.71 8.06
CA ASN A 103 17.17 14.19 8.26
C ASN A 103 16.45 14.44 6.93
N ARG A 104 17.15 14.94 5.93
CA ARG A 104 16.58 15.13 4.58
C ARG A 104 16.21 13.79 3.96
N ALA A 105 17.08 12.81 4.07
CA ALA A 105 16.82 11.46 3.57
C ALA A 105 15.65 10.82 4.30
N LEU A 106 15.61 10.93 5.62
CA LEU A 106 14.51 10.41 6.43
C LEU A 106 13.19 11.07 6.03
N GLY A 107 13.17 12.38 5.89
CA GLY A 107 11.98 13.11 5.48
C GLY A 107 11.46 12.67 4.12
N LEU A 108 12.33 12.44 3.17
CA LEU A 108 11.95 11.93 1.85
C LEU A 108 11.24 10.60 1.98
N LEU A 109 11.83 9.65 2.69
CA LEU A 109 11.27 8.31 2.84
C LEU A 109 9.94 8.32 3.59
N VAL A 110 9.84 9.08 4.67
CA VAL A 110 8.60 9.19 5.44
C VAL A 110 7.49 9.78 4.57
N ARG A 111 7.77 10.83 3.80
CA ARG A 111 6.78 11.42 2.90
C ARG A 111 6.33 10.48 1.80
N ARG A 112 7.21 9.57 1.38
CA ARG A 112 6.86 8.55 0.38
C ARG A 112 6.14 7.35 0.99
N GLY A 113 5.99 7.32 2.31
CA GLY A 113 5.21 6.30 2.99
C GLY A 113 5.97 5.13 3.55
N TYR A 114 7.29 5.26 3.71
CA TYR A 114 8.08 4.21 4.34
C TYR A 114 8.00 4.33 5.86
N ASP A 115 7.89 3.17 6.52
CA ASP A 115 7.94 3.08 7.97
C ASP A 115 9.26 3.69 8.45
N PRO A 116 9.27 4.48 9.56
CA PRO A 116 10.50 5.07 10.07
C PRO A 116 11.62 4.07 10.33
N GLU A 117 11.29 2.86 10.79
CA GLU A 117 12.28 1.82 11.03
C GLU A 117 12.95 1.38 9.72
N VAL A 118 12.16 1.16 8.67
CA VAL A 118 12.67 0.86 7.34
C VAL A 118 13.51 2.02 6.81
N ALA A 119 13.05 3.25 7.03
CA ALA A 119 13.77 4.44 6.59
C ALA A 119 15.14 4.54 7.25
N HIS A 120 15.21 4.33 8.56
CA HIS A 120 16.49 4.34 9.27
C HIS A 120 17.41 3.23 8.80
N ASP A 121 16.87 2.03 8.56
CA ASP A 121 17.65 0.90 8.04
C ASP A 121 18.22 1.20 6.65
N ALA A 122 17.41 1.84 5.79
CA ALA A 122 17.86 2.23 4.45
C ALA A 122 19.00 3.23 4.50
N ILE A 123 18.90 4.23 5.39
CA ILE A 123 19.94 5.24 5.55
C ILE A 123 21.23 4.59 6.06
N ARG A 124 21.13 3.68 7.03
CA ARG A 124 22.29 2.95 7.53
C ARG A 124 22.95 2.09 6.45
N ALA A 125 22.13 1.41 5.63
CA ALA A 125 22.64 0.59 4.55
C ALA A 125 23.40 1.43 3.52
N LEU A 126 22.89 2.62 3.23
CA LEU A 126 23.54 3.54 2.31
C LEU A 126 24.90 3.99 2.85
N GLY A 127 24.99 4.25 4.15
CA GLY A 127 26.20 4.67 4.81
C GLY A 127 27.29 3.61 4.86
N ARG A 128 26.92 2.33 4.65
CA ARG A 128 27.91 1.23 4.59
C ARG A 128 28.58 1.10 3.24
N GLY A 129 28.28 1.96 2.30
CA GLY A 129 28.93 1.99 1.00
C GLY A 129 28.52 0.88 0.04
N THR A 130 27.39 0.26 0.27
CA THR A 130 26.90 -0.80 -0.62
C THR A 130 25.81 -0.31 -1.56
#